data_21ef17c0f3b3c3fb7dc4e111f5a85f03
#
_entry.id   21ef17c0f3b3c3fb7dc4e111f5a85f03
#
_cell.length_a   1.000
_cell.length_b   1.000
_cell.length_c   1.000
_cell.angle_alpha   90.00
_cell.angle_beta   90.00
_cell.angle_gamma   90.00
#
_symmetry.space_group_name_H-M   'P 1'
#
loop_
_entity.id
_entity.type
_entity.pdbx_description
1 polymer ?
#
loop_
_entity_poly.entity_id
_entity_poly.type
_entity_poly.pdbx_seq_one_letter_code
_entity_poly.pdbx_strand_id
1 'polypeptide(L)'
;LALERLEWKHQSGEISLWLSLVSLNPEGLLQQQEQLKASLAPELNLQPLDWEPSPTDVEKEPWLLRIGVEPQRSDDLLGLAAIKPWTLQLGAASGLGLATGQAASHQVAELRQHCESLGGYLTVLQAPQGQDIQAWGNAPARPIIETVKRQFDPLQQLSRGRLPGVAPVQAVRA
;
A
#
# COMPACT_ATOMS: atom_id res chain seq x y z
N LEU A 1 10.32 14.30 19.71
CA LEU A 1 10.43 12.99 19.05
C LEU A 1 10.71 13.20 17.56
N ALA A 2 11.85 12.71 17.07
CA ALA A 2 12.15 12.67 15.64
C ALA A 2 11.62 11.35 15.08
N LEU A 3 10.31 11.30 14.83
CA LEU A 3 9.62 10.18 14.23
C LEU A 3 9.93 10.18 12.71
N GLU A 4 10.61 9.16 12.25
CA GLU A 4 10.90 8.98 10.83
C GLU A 4 9.75 8.25 10.13
N ARG A 5 9.20 7.21 10.80
CA ARG A 5 8.19 6.35 10.20
C ARG A 5 7.20 5.87 11.25
N LEU A 6 5.95 5.79 10.85
CA LEU A 6 4.86 5.19 11.62
C LEU A 6 3.99 4.39 10.67
N GLU A 7 3.96 3.07 10.84
CA GLU A 7 3.32 2.14 9.90
C GLU A 7 2.52 1.07 10.62
N TRP A 8 1.33 0.83 10.14
CA TRP A 8 0.58 -0.36 10.46
C TRP A 8 1.10 -1.54 9.66
N LYS A 9 1.27 -2.67 10.30
CA LYS A 9 1.51 -3.97 9.64
C LYS A 9 0.41 -4.93 10.00
N HIS A 10 -0.07 -5.64 8.99
CA HIS A 10 -0.91 -6.83 9.15
C HIS A 10 -0.19 -8.00 8.50
N GLN A 11 0.01 -9.08 9.25
CA GLN A 11 0.62 -10.31 8.76
C GLN A 11 0.06 -11.50 9.53
N SER A 12 -0.41 -12.53 8.82
CA SER A 12 -0.91 -13.77 9.42
C SER A 12 -2.03 -13.57 10.47
N GLY A 13 -2.84 -12.52 10.31
CA GLY A 13 -3.93 -12.18 11.23
C GLY A 13 -3.51 -11.31 12.42
N GLU A 14 -2.24 -11.00 12.55
CA GLU A 14 -1.74 -10.08 13.59
C GLU A 14 -1.63 -8.66 13.03
N ILE A 15 -2.03 -7.68 13.84
CA ILE A 15 -1.89 -6.25 13.55
C ILE A 15 -0.89 -5.67 14.53
N SER A 16 0.10 -4.96 14.02
CA SER A 16 1.11 -4.28 14.81
C SER A 16 1.35 -2.87 14.30
N LEU A 17 1.72 -1.96 15.19
CA LEU A 17 2.14 -0.61 14.85
C LEU A 17 3.65 -0.53 14.96
N TRP A 18 4.30 -0.18 13.88
CA TRP A 18 5.75 -0.05 13.78
C TRP A 18 6.14 1.41 13.76
N LEU A 19 7.14 1.73 14.56
CA LEU A 19 7.59 3.09 14.78
C LEU A 19 9.12 3.12 14.64
N SER A 20 9.63 4.04 13.80
CA SER A 20 11.05 4.29 13.62
C SER A 20 11.39 5.68 14.16
N LEU A 21 12.40 5.74 15.03
CA LEU A 21 12.97 6.97 15.54
C LEU A 21 14.35 7.20 14.94
N VAL A 22 14.67 8.45 14.65
CA VAL A 22 15.99 8.87 14.16
C VAL A 22 16.59 9.87 15.10
N SER A 23 17.89 9.73 15.37
CA SER A 23 18.67 10.70 16.12
C SER A 23 20.08 10.82 15.56
N LEU A 24 20.67 12.00 15.67
CA LEU A 24 22.06 12.24 15.25
C LEU A 24 23.09 11.64 16.24
N ASN A 25 22.66 11.24 17.43
CA ASN A 25 23.53 10.59 18.41
C ASN A 25 22.77 9.50 19.20
N PRO A 26 23.47 8.49 19.74
CA PRO A 26 22.87 7.40 20.49
C PRO A 26 22.14 7.86 21.77
N GLU A 27 22.66 8.85 22.47
CA GLU A 27 22.05 9.34 23.71
C GLU A 27 20.69 9.98 23.44
N GLY A 28 20.59 10.77 22.35
CA GLY A 28 19.32 11.35 21.91
C GLY A 28 18.31 10.31 21.51
N LEU A 29 18.74 9.17 20.94
CA LEU A 29 17.85 8.07 20.61
C LEU A 29 17.29 7.40 21.88
N LEU A 30 18.14 7.11 22.86
CA LEU A 30 17.72 6.55 24.15
C LEU A 30 16.73 7.48 24.88
N GLN A 31 17.01 8.77 24.90
CA GLN A 31 16.12 9.75 25.51
C GLN A 31 14.74 9.78 24.82
N GLN A 32 14.70 9.70 23.48
CA GLN A 32 13.45 9.65 22.74
C GLN A 32 12.67 8.36 23.00
N GLN A 33 13.35 7.23 23.12
CA GLN A 33 12.73 5.94 23.45
C GLN A 33 12.08 5.99 24.85
N GLU A 34 12.75 6.55 25.84
CA GLU A 34 12.20 6.71 27.19
C GLU A 34 11.02 7.67 27.23
N GLN A 35 11.08 8.79 26.51
CA GLN A 35 9.95 9.71 26.37
C GLN A 35 8.74 9.01 25.71
N LEU A 36 8.97 8.21 24.68
CA LEU A 36 7.92 7.45 24.01
C LEU A 36 7.27 6.45 24.96
N LYS A 37 8.07 5.63 25.67
CA LYS A 37 7.57 4.70 26.68
C LYS A 37 6.73 5.38 27.75
N ALA A 38 7.17 6.55 28.22
CA ALA A 38 6.45 7.32 29.24
C ALA A 38 5.12 7.92 28.70
N SER A 39 5.03 8.15 27.40
CA SER A 39 3.85 8.76 26.76
C SER A 39 2.80 7.74 26.31
N LEU A 40 3.17 6.47 26.21
CA LEU A 40 2.28 5.41 25.78
C LEU A 40 1.58 4.75 26.97
N ALA A 41 0.40 4.23 26.71
CA ALA A 41 -0.35 3.52 27.74
C ALA A 41 0.42 2.27 28.21
N PRO A 42 0.37 1.95 29.54
CA PRO A 42 1.11 0.83 30.11
C PRO A 42 0.74 -0.55 29.51
N GLU A 43 -0.42 -0.62 28.88
CA GLU A 43 -0.91 -1.86 28.23
C GLU A 43 -0.20 -2.14 26.89
N LEU A 44 0.49 -1.16 26.32
CA LEU A 44 1.22 -1.32 25.06
C LEU A 44 2.58 -1.97 25.31
N ASN A 45 2.77 -3.16 24.77
CA ASN A 45 4.03 -3.86 24.82
C ASN A 45 4.97 -3.36 23.73
N LEU A 46 5.92 -2.49 24.10
CA LEU A 46 6.96 -2.01 23.20
C LEU A 46 8.12 -3.00 23.16
N GLN A 47 8.40 -3.52 21.99
CA GLN A 47 9.57 -4.36 21.75
C GLN A 47 10.55 -3.62 20.83
N PRO A 48 11.83 -3.47 21.23
CA PRO A 48 12.84 -2.99 20.31
C PRO A 48 13.01 -4.04 19.20
N LEU A 49 13.02 -3.58 17.97
CA LEU A 49 13.29 -4.41 16.80
C LEU A 49 14.56 -3.88 16.14
N ASP A 50 15.51 -4.76 15.89
CA ASP A 50 16.56 -4.52 14.92
C ASP A 50 15.90 -4.59 13.54
N TRP A 51 15.48 -3.43 13.06
CA TRP A 51 14.74 -3.35 11.80
C TRP A 51 15.72 -3.28 10.63
N GLU A 52 15.84 -4.37 9.95
CA GLU A 52 16.17 -4.30 8.54
C GLU A 52 14.87 -4.11 7.76
N PRO A 53 14.77 -3.08 6.87
CA PRO A 53 13.70 -3.02 5.92
C PRO A 53 13.82 -4.28 5.06
N SER A 54 13.15 -5.34 5.50
CA SER A 54 12.97 -6.49 4.62
C SER A 54 12.20 -5.95 3.42
N PRO A 55 12.80 -5.89 2.24
CA PRO A 55 11.99 -5.80 1.06
C PRO A 55 10.99 -6.93 1.25
N THR A 56 9.71 -6.62 1.30
CA THR A 56 8.70 -7.64 1.09
C THR A 56 9.30 -8.54 0.03
N ASP A 57 9.40 -9.85 0.28
CA ASP A 57 9.91 -10.83 -0.70
C ASP A 57 8.95 -10.84 -1.89
N VAL A 58 8.87 -9.69 -2.55
CA VAL A 58 7.94 -9.34 -3.63
C VAL A 58 8.09 -10.32 -4.79
N GLU A 59 9.29 -10.88 -4.94
CA GLU A 59 9.58 -11.86 -5.98
C GLU A 59 8.87 -13.21 -5.77
N LYS A 60 8.46 -13.52 -4.54
CA LYS A 60 7.81 -14.80 -4.21
C LYS A 60 6.29 -14.70 -4.12
N GLU A 61 5.76 -13.49 -3.99
CA GLU A 61 4.32 -13.31 -3.85
C GLU A 61 3.67 -13.03 -5.21
N PRO A 62 2.60 -13.76 -5.56
CA PRO A 62 1.97 -13.62 -6.86
C PRO A 62 1.27 -12.27 -7.07
N TRP A 63 0.82 -11.64 -5.98
CA TRP A 63 0.19 -10.33 -6.02
C TRP A 63 1.03 -9.28 -5.30
N LEU A 64 1.21 -8.12 -5.97
CA LEU A 64 1.66 -6.89 -5.35
C LEU A 64 0.65 -5.80 -5.67
N LEU A 65 0.07 -5.22 -4.63
CA LEU A 65 -0.96 -4.20 -4.69
C LEU A 65 -0.47 -2.93 -4.03
N ARG A 66 -0.74 -1.78 -4.64
CA ARG A 66 -0.65 -0.48 -3.97
C ARG A 66 -2.06 -0.13 -3.49
N ILE A 67 -2.18 0.18 -2.23
CA ILE A 67 -3.44 0.54 -1.61
C ILE A 67 -3.37 1.92 -0.98
N GLY A 68 -4.50 2.55 -0.88
CA GLY A 68 -4.69 3.79 -0.14
C GLY A 68 -6.07 3.81 0.47
N VAL A 69 -6.20 4.42 1.65
CA VAL A 69 -7.46 4.75 2.32
C VAL A 69 -7.30 6.13 2.96
N GLU A 70 -8.39 6.76 3.35
CA GLU A 70 -8.28 7.93 4.22
C GLU A 70 -7.53 7.56 5.50
N PRO A 71 -6.53 8.34 5.97
CA PRO A 71 -5.71 7.98 7.13
C PRO A 71 -6.54 7.66 8.39
N GLN A 72 -7.63 8.39 8.61
CA GLN A 72 -8.56 8.19 9.73
C GLN A 72 -9.40 6.91 9.63
N ARG A 73 -9.38 6.26 8.46
CA ARG A 73 -10.11 5.02 8.17
C ARG A 73 -9.19 3.80 8.09
N SER A 74 -7.91 3.96 8.50
CA SER A 74 -6.94 2.85 8.49
C SER A 74 -7.32 1.69 9.40
N ASP A 75 -7.91 1.98 10.54
CA ASP A 75 -8.43 1.00 11.50
C ASP A 75 -9.65 0.23 10.93
N ASP A 76 -10.54 0.91 10.22
CA ASP A 76 -11.63 0.25 9.51
C ASP A 76 -11.11 -0.78 8.50
N LEU A 77 -10.09 -0.41 7.70
CA LEU A 77 -9.45 -1.34 6.77
C LEU A 77 -8.84 -2.53 7.50
N LEU A 78 -8.08 -2.27 8.57
CA LEU A 78 -7.39 -3.30 9.34
C LEU A 78 -8.36 -4.27 10.05
N GLY A 79 -9.57 -3.84 10.36
CA GLY A 79 -10.63 -4.66 10.95
C GLY A 79 -11.35 -5.57 9.95
N LEU A 80 -11.15 -5.41 8.63
CA LEU A 80 -11.88 -6.18 7.63
C LEU A 80 -11.40 -7.62 7.52
N ALA A 81 -12.34 -8.54 7.35
CA ALA A 81 -11.99 -9.93 7.02
C ALA A 81 -11.27 -10.06 5.66
N ALA A 82 -11.52 -9.14 4.75
CA ALA A 82 -10.93 -9.10 3.41
C ALA A 82 -9.41 -8.92 3.40
N ILE A 83 -8.80 -8.43 4.49
CA ILE A 83 -7.34 -8.28 4.58
C ILE A 83 -6.63 -9.56 5.03
N LYS A 84 -7.34 -10.57 5.53
CA LYS A 84 -6.72 -11.78 6.08
C LYS A 84 -5.72 -12.48 5.16
N PRO A 85 -5.97 -12.60 3.83
CA PRO A 85 -5.03 -13.24 2.91
C PRO A 85 -3.81 -12.36 2.56
N TRP A 86 -3.75 -11.13 3.06
CA TRP A 86 -2.77 -10.15 2.66
C TRP A 86 -1.77 -9.83 3.77
N THR A 87 -0.50 -9.78 3.43
CA THR A 87 0.50 -9.06 4.22
C THR A 87 0.41 -7.60 3.82
N LEU A 88 0.09 -6.74 4.78
CA LEU A 88 -0.17 -5.32 4.58
C LEU A 88 0.85 -4.48 5.31
N GLN A 89 1.34 -3.43 4.65
CA GLN A 89 2.13 -2.37 5.26
C GLN A 89 1.53 -1.02 4.85
N LEU A 90 1.06 -0.25 5.83
CA LEU A 90 0.29 0.98 5.61
C LEU A 90 0.84 2.10 6.47
N GLY A 91 1.25 3.21 5.86
CA GLY A 91 1.67 4.41 6.59
C GLY A 91 0.51 4.98 7.41
N ALA A 92 0.68 5.03 8.74
CA ALA A 92 -0.39 5.42 9.65
C ALA A 92 -0.84 6.88 9.44
N ALA A 93 0.09 7.76 9.07
CA ALA A 93 -0.23 9.17 8.81
C ALA A 93 -0.76 9.44 7.39
N SER A 94 -0.42 8.58 6.42
CA SER A 94 -0.76 8.79 5.01
C SER A 94 -1.93 7.94 4.52
N GLY A 95 -2.21 6.83 5.18
CA GLY A 95 -3.16 5.83 4.69
C GLY A 95 -2.72 5.12 3.40
N LEU A 96 -1.45 5.27 3.00
CA LEU A 96 -0.90 4.70 1.77
C LEU A 96 0.02 3.53 2.09
N GLY A 97 -0.05 2.47 1.26
CA GLY A 97 0.77 1.31 1.52
C GLY A 97 0.80 0.28 0.41
N LEU A 98 1.34 -0.87 0.76
CA LEU A 98 1.46 -2.04 -0.09
C LEU A 98 0.78 -3.24 0.56
N ALA A 99 0.19 -4.09 -0.26
CA ALA A 99 -0.30 -5.40 0.14
C ALA A 99 0.28 -6.46 -0.79
N THR A 100 0.73 -7.57 -0.20
CA THR A 100 1.22 -8.75 -0.93
C THR A 100 0.48 -9.98 -0.44
N GLY A 101 0.38 -11.00 -1.27
CA GLY A 101 -0.25 -12.24 -0.84
C GLY A 101 -0.64 -13.17 -1.97
N GLN A 102 -1.16 -14.33 -1.58
CA GLN A 102 -1.68 -15.34 -2.48
C GLN A 102 -3.21 -15.36 -2.36
N ALA A 103 -3.88 -14.80 -3.33
CA ALA A 103 -5.32 -14.64 -3.31
C ALA A 103 -5.94 -14.89 -4.70
N ALA A 104 -7.22 -15.15 -4.75
CA ALA A 104 -7.96 -15.21 -6.00
C ALA A 104 -8.31 -13.79 -6.49
N SER A 105 -8.52 -13.62 -7.80
CA SER A 105 -8.83 -12.31 -8.41
C SER A 105 -10.06 -11.64 -7.81
N HIS A 106 -11.07 -12.41 -7.40
CA HIS A 106 -12.26 -11.84 -6.76
C HIS A 106 -11.94 -11.21 -5.39
N GLN A 107 -10.96 -11.73 -4.64
CA GLN A 107 -10.53 -11.15 -3.37
C GLN A 107 -9.78 -9.82 -3.58
N VAL A 108 -9.04 -9.67 -4.69
CA VAL A 108 -8.46 -8.39 -5.10
C VAL A 108 -9.55 -7.37 -5.43
N ALA A 109 -10.60 -7.80 -6.14
CA ALA A 109 -11.73 -6.95 -6.48
C ALA A 109 -12.51 -6.53 -5.21
N GLU A 110 -12.73 -7.44 -4.28
CA GLU A 110 -13.36 -7.17 -2.98
C GLU A 110 -12.53 -6.16 -2.16
N LEU A 111 -11.22 -6.39 -2.03
CA LEU A 111 -10.33 -5.47 -1.33
C LEU A 111 -10.33 -4.07 -1.99
N ARG A 112 -10.39 -4.01 -3.33
CA ARG A 112 -10.51 -2.74 -4.07
C ARG A 112 -11.78 -1.98 -3.70
N GLN A 113 -12.92 -2.66 -3.68
CA GLN A 113 -14.20 -2.04 -3.28
C GLN A 113 -14.15 -1.50 -1.86
N HIS A 114 -13.52 -2.23 -0.94
CA HIS A 114 -13.33 -1.75 0.42
C HIS A 114 -12.43 -0.51 0.48
N CYS A 115 -11.28 -0.50 -0.21
CA CYS A 115 -10.44 0.69 -0.27
C CYS A 115 -11.20 1.91 -0.83
N GLU A 116 -11.97 1.72 -1.91
CA GLU A 116 -12.79 2.78 -2.51
C GLU A 116 -13.88 3.28 -1.55
N SER A 117 -14.53 2.39 -0.80
CA SER A 117 -15.53 2.77 0.21
C SER A 117 -14.94 3.53 1.41
N LEU A 118 -13.64 3.37 1.64
CA LEU A 118 -12.87 4.07 2.67
C LEU A 118 -12.17 5.34 2.12
N GLY A 119 -12.67 5.88 1.01
CA GLY A 119 -12.17 7.11 0.39
C GLY A 119 -10.84 6.96 -0.35
N GLY A 120 -10.43 5.73 -0.64
CA GLY A 120 -9.13 5.44 -1.21
C GLY A 120 -9.16 4.71 -2.55
N TYR A 121 -8.16 3.87 -2.79
CA TYR A 121 -7.97 3.15 -4.05
C TYR A 121 -7.13 1.89 -3.90
N LEU A 122 -7.21 1.01 -4.92
CA LEU A 122 -6.30 -0.11 -5.07
C LEU A 122 -5.80 -0.19 -6.51
N THR A 123 -4.48 -0.28 -6.67
CA THR A 123 -3.80 -0.49 -7.95
C THR A 123 -3.05 -1.81 -7.91
N VAL A 124 -3.21 -2.64 -8.92
CA VAL A 124 -2.43 -3.87 -9.10
C VAL A 124 -1.10 -3.52 -9.76
N LEU A 125 0.01 -3.72 -9.04
CA LEU A 125 1.37 -3.51 -9.54
C LEU A 125 1.92 -4.79 -10.18
N GLN A 126 1.58 -5.95 -9.60
CA GLN A 126 1.94 -7.27 -10.10
C GLN A 126 0.78 -8.24 -9.88
N ALA A 127 0.52 -9.08 -10.85
CA ALA A 127 -0.47 -10.15 -10.81
C ALA A 127 0.15 -11.48 -11.23
N PRO A 128 -0.38 -12.63 -10.77
CA PRO A 128 0.01 -13.95 -11.29
C PRO A 128 -0.23 -14.05 -12.79
N GLN A 129 0.54 -14.89 -13.46
CA GLN A 129 0.36 -15.13 -14.89
C GLN A 129 -1.06 -15.65 -15.21
N GLY A 130 -1.62 -15.16 -16.30
CA GLY A 130 -2.95 -15.58 -16.77
C GLY A 130 -4.13 -14.95 -16.06
N GLN A 131 -3.91 -13.99 -15.17
CA GLN A 131 -4.98 -13.22 -14.55
C GLN A 131 -5.31 -11.99 -15.41
N ASP A 132 -6.57 -11.91 -15.85
CA ASP A 132 -7.10 -10.73 -16.54
C ASP A 132 -7.80 -9.81 -15.52
N ILE A 133 -7.02 -8.95 -14.88
CA ILE A 133 -7.52 -7.97 -13.93
C ILE A 133 -7.07 -6.57 -14.34
N GLN A 134 -7.99 -5.62 -14.29
CA GLN A 134 -7.63 -4.23 -14.52
C GLN A 134 -6.67 -3.73 -13.42
N ALA A 135 -5.49 -3.27 -13.83
CA ALA A 135 -4.48 -2.75 -12.91
C ALA A 135 -5.01 -1.56 -12.11
N TRP A 136 -5.83 -0.72 -12.73
CA TRP A 136 -6.38 0.50 -12.14
C TRP A 136 -7.88 0.36 -11.89
N GLY A 137 -8.35 0.91 -10.78
CA GLY A 137 -9.77 1.10 -10.51
C GLY A 137 -10.38 2.18 -11.41
N ASN A 138 -11.64 2.49 -11.16
CA ASN A 138 -12.32 3.57 -11.86
C ASN A 138 -11.90 4.93 -11.28
N ALA A 139 -10.83 5.51 -11.83
CA ALA A 139 -10.30 6.79 -11.37
C ALA A 139 -11.28 7.93 -11.75
N PRO A 140 -11.77 8.74 -10.80
CA PRO A 140 -12.66 9.87 -11.10
C PRO A 140 -12.04 10.87 -12.09
N ALA A 141 -10.72 11.03 -12.05
CA ALA A 141 -9.96 11.91 -12.96
C ALA A 141 -9.64 11.28 -14.33
N ARG A 142 -10.12 10.06 -14.61
CA ARG A 142 -9.85 9.35 -15.88
C ARG A 142 -10.07 10.20 -17.13
N PRO A 143 -11.19 10.95 -17.29
CA PRO A 143 -11.40 11.78 -18.49
C PRO A 143 -10.31 12.84 -18.67
N ILE A 144 -9.85 13.44 -17.57
CA ILE A 144 -8.79 14.44 -17.58
C ILE A 144 -7.46 13.79 -17.97
N ILE A 145 -7.13 12.64 -17.36
CA ILE A 145 -5.92 11.87 -17.67
C ILE A 145 -5.87 11.49 -19.14
N GLU A 146 -6.98 11.00 -19.70
CA GLU A 146 -7.10 10.65 -21.12
C GLU A 146 -6.91 11.86 -22.03
N THR A 147 -7.47 13.01 -21.66
CA THR A 147 -7.34 14.25 -22.42
C THR A 147 -5.90 14.74 -22.43
N VAL A 148 -5.26 14.79 -21.27
CA VAL A 148 -3.84 15.14 -21.13
C VAL A 148 -2.95 14.18 -21.92
N LYS A 149 -3.19 12.88 -21.78
CA LYS A 149 -2.46 11.85 -22.52
C LYS A 149 -2.58 12.05 -24.04
N ARG A 150 -3.78 12.29 -24.54
CA ARG A 150 -4.04 12.52 -25.95
C ARG A 150 -3.36 13.77 -26.49
N GLN A 151 -3.27 14.82 -25.66
CA GLN A 151 -2.63 16.08 -26.03
C GLN A 151 -1.10 15.96 -26.11
N PHE A 152 -0.47 15.27 -25.14
CA PHE A 152 1.00 15.23 -25.01
C PHE A 152 1.63 13.97 -25.59
N ASP A 153 0.86 12.90 -25.77
CA ASP A 153 1.34 11.66 -26.35
C ASP A 153 0.27 11.05 -27.29
N PRO A 154 -0.04 11.74 -28.39
CA PRO A 154 -1.08 11.31 -29.32
C PRO A 154 -0.81 9.95 -29.97
N LEU A 155 0.46 9.55 -30.06
CA LEU A 155 0.86 8.25 -30.61
C LEU A 155 0.96 7.16 -29.54
N GLN A 156 0.64 7.47 -28.27
CA GLN A 156 0.65 6.55 -27.15
C GLN A 156 1.99 5.79 -26.99
N GLN A 157 3.10 6.50 -27.12
CA GLN A 157 4.44 5.92 -27.05
C GLN A 157 4.95 5.81 -25.61
N LEU A 158 4.47 6.66 -24.69
CA LEU A 158 4.91 6.74 -23.30
C LEU A 158 4.00 5.89 -22.40
N SER A 159 4.58 5.15 -21.46
CA SER A 159 3.85 4.42 -20.40
C SER A 159 2.65 3.62 -20.91
N ARG A 160 2.82 2.90 -21.99
CA ARG A 160 1.76 2.12 -22.64
C ARG A 160 1.11 1.16 -21.64
N GLY A 161 -0.23 1.22 -21.52
CA GLY A 161 -1.02 0.35 -20.65
C GLY A 161 -0.82 0.59 -19.13
N ARG A 162 -0.03 1.60 -18.72
CA ARG A 162 0.27 1.88 -17.31
C ARG A 162 -0.54 3.01 -16.69
N LEU A 163 -1.30 3.74 -17.50
CA LEU A 163 -2.12 4.84 -17.02
C LEU A 163 -3.60 4.48 -17.10
N PRO A 164 -4.43 4.96 -16.15
CA PRO A 164 -5.87 4.79 -16.21
C PRO A 164 -6.40 5.31 -17.55
N GLY A 165 -7.23 4.53 -18.24
CA GLY A 165 -7.85 4.93 -19.48
C GLY A 165 -6.99 4.80 -20.75
N VAL A 166 -5.75 4.40 -20.64
CA VAL A 166 -4.91 4.11 -21.80
C VAL A 166 -5.10 2.65 -22.17
N ALA A 167 -5.75 2.41 -23.32
CA ALA A 167 -5.86 1.05 -23.86
C ALA A 167 -4.46 0.46 -24.12
N PRO A 168 -4.21 -0.83 -23.80
CA PRO A 168 -3.00 -1.49 -24.23
C PRO A 168 -2.94 -1.42 -25.77
N VAL A 169 -1.78 -1.07 -26.31
CA VAL A 169 -1.57 -1.10 -27.74
C VAL A 169 -1.80 -2.52 -28.20
N GLN A 170 -2.85 -2.74 -28.99
CA GLN A 170 -3.03 -4.03 -29.67
C GLN A 170 -1.74 -4.30 -30.45
N ALA A 171 -1.09 -5.43 -30.16
CA ALA A 171 0.06 -5.85 -30.94
C ALA A 171 -0.41 -5.90 -32.40
N VAL A 172 0.14 -5.05 -33.26
CA VAL A 172 -0.06 -5.16 -34.69
C VAL A 172 0.47 -6.53 -35.06
N ARG A 173 -0.45 -7.45 -35.34
CA ARG A 173 -0.07 -8.76 -35.92
C ARG A 173 0.58 -8.45 -37.27
N ALA A 174 1.89 -8.66 -37.33
CA ALA A 174 2.63 -8.68 -38.59
C ALA A 174 2.25 -9.90 -39.41
#